data_5459b1cf350caa0d9b5182de2b6be4a3
#
_entry.id   5459b1cf350caa0d9b5182de2b6be4a3
#
_cell.length_a   1.000
_cell.length_b   1.000
_cell.length_c   1.000
_cell.angle_alpha   90.00
_cell.angle_beta   90.00
_cell.angle_gamma   90.00
#
_symmetry.space_group_name_H-M   'P 1'
#
loop_
_entity.id
_entity.type
_entity.pdbx_description
1 polymer ?
#
loop_
_entity_poly.entity_id
_entity_poly.type
_entity_poly.pdbx_seq_one_letter_code
_entity_poly.pdbx_strand_id
1 'polypeptide(L)'
;MTERRKIIELLGSEQASPSVLLKGWIRTLRESKDFSFIEINDGSCLANIQVIVDSDVENYAEIVKLTTGASLAVTGELLESPGKGQRWEIRASSIEILGVAPEDFPLQKKRHTDEYLRTIAHLRPRSNKYGAIFRIRSKLSYAIHKFFQERDFQWIHTPIITGSDCEGAGEMFNVTTLDLNDVPKKDGAIDYEQDFFGKEASLTVSGQLSVETFCLSLGNAYTFGPTFRAENSNTSRHMSEFWMIEPEIAFADLQDDMALGQEFIQYLVNYTVAECAEDLALFAKFVDKNLMATLENIINNDFIRLSYTDAVELLQKSGQKFEYEVKWGSDLQSEHERFLTEQHFKQPVIVYDYPKDIKAFYMRLNNDEKTVAAMDILVPAIGEIIGGSQREERYDVLKQRIIDMNFDEADYWWYLDTRKYGTVPHA
;
A
#
# COMPACT_ATOMS: atom_id res chain seq x y z
N MET A 1 28.49 -13.71 25.73
CA MET A 1 27.26 -14.28 25.14
C MET A 1 27.32 -14.03 23.64
N THR A 2 27.13 -15.06 22.82
CA THR A 2 27.09 -14.92 21.34
C THR A 2 25.88 -14.09 20.98
N GLU A 3 26.09 -13.03 20.19
CA GLU A 3 24.99 -12.16 19.73
C GLU A 3 24.10 -12.90 18.73
N ARG A 4 22.77 -12.66 18.80
CA ARG A 4 21.82 -13.25 17.85
C ARG A 4 22.03 -12.68 16.45
N ARG A 5 22.17 -13.55 15.47
CA ARG A 5 22.18 -13.17 14.04
C ARG A 5 20.87 -13.57 13.35
N LYS A 6 20.44 -12.75 12.39
CA LYS A 6 19.25 -13.04 11.56
C LYS A 6 19.61 -13.98 10.41
N ILE A 7 18.62 -14.74 9.95
CA ILE A 7 18.81 -15.67 8.81
C ILE A 7 19.31 -14.94 7.56
N ILE A 8 18.76 -13.78 7.25
CA ILE A 8 19.21 -12.98 6.11
C ILE A 8 20.71 -12.61 6.19
N GLU A 9 21.22 -12.33 7.38
CA GLU A 9 22.64 -12.02 7.64
C GLU A 9 23.50 -13.27 7.51
N LEU A 10 23.02 -14.42 8.01
CA LEU A 10 23.71 -15.70 7.91
C LEU A 10 23.82 -16.19 6.48
N LEU A 11 22.72 -16.08 5.70
CA LEU A 11 22.70 -16.46 4.29
C LEU A 11 23.57 -15.53 3.42
N GLY A 12 23.71 -14.25 3.79
CA GLY A 12 24.58 -13.28 3.14
C GLY A 12 26.05 -13.33 3.63
N SER A 13 26.42 -14.25 4.54
CA SER A 13 27.81 -14.34 5.03
C SER A 13 28.78 -14.70 3.92
N GLU A 14 29.98 -14.10 3.93
CA GLU A 14 31.04 -14.41 2.98
C GLU A 14 31.87 -15.63 3.40
N GLN A 15 31.93 -15.91 4.70
CA GLN A 15 32.75 -16.98 5.28
C GLN A 15 32.02 -17.69 6.42
N ALA A 16 32.47 -18.91 6.72
CA ALA A 16 32.05 -19.71 7.85
C ALA A 16 32.27 -19.01 9.19
N SER A 17 31.51 -19.38 10.21
CA SER A 17 31.66 -18.81 11.56
C SER A 17 31.62 -19.91 12.62
N PRO A 18 32.59 -19.95 13.53
CA PRO A 18 32.72 -21.04 14.53
C PRO A 18 31.60 -21.02 15.59
N SER A 19 30.88 -19.88 15.72
CA SER A 19 29.79 -19.78 16.67
C SER A 19 28.78 -18.72 16.23
N VAL A 20 27.52 -19.13 16.05
CA VAL A 20 26.38 -18.27 15.78
C VAL A 20 25.22 -18.64 16.70
N LEU A 21 24.43 -17.65 17.08
CA LEU A 21 23.15 -17.84 17.77
C LEU A 21 22.02 -17.42 16.81
N LEU A 22 21.18 -18.40 16.45
CA LEU A 22 19.96 -18.20 15.67
C LEU A 22 18.74 -18.41 16.56
N LYS A 23 17.68 -17.62 16.36
CA LYS A 23 16.36 -17.86 16.97
C LYS A 23 15.30 -17.78 15.88
N GLY A 24 14.41 -18.77 15.83
CA GLY A 24 13.37 -18.82 14.79
C GLY A 24 12.36 -19.94 15.00
N TRP A 25 11.53 -20.14 13.99
CA TRP A 25 10.46 -21.14 13.99
C TRP A 25 10.75 -22.26 13.02
N ILE A 26 10.45 -23.50 13.45
CA ILE A 26 10.56 -24.69 12.63
C ILE A 26 9.59 -24.61 11.44
N ARG A 27 10.12 -24.79 10.24
CA ARG A 27 9.35 -24.94 8.99
C ARG A 27 9.19 -26.40 8.62
N THR A 28 10.28 -27.19 8.75
CA THR A 28 10.28 -28.62 8.58
C THR A 28 11.29 -29.26 9.53
N LEU A 29 10.99 -30.49 9.98
CA LEU A 29 11.91 -31.35 10.70
C LEU A 29 11.91 -32.71 10.00
N ARG A 30 13.09 -33.28 9.77
CA ARG A 30 13.28 -34.62 9.19
C ARG A 30 14.32 -35.36 10.00
N GLU A 31 13.90 -36.46 10.60
CA GLU A 31 14.78 -37.36 11.32
C GLU A 31 15.52 -38.30 10.35
N SER A 32 16.79 -38.54 10.61
CA SER A 32 17.63 -39.55 9.98
C SER A 32 18.18 -40.48 11.10
N LYS A 33 18.99 -41.45 10.75
CA LYS A 33 19.46 -42.48 11.71
C LYS A 33 20.33 -41.91 12.84
N ASP A 34 21.27 -41.02 12.47
CA ASP A 34 22.30 -40.53 13.37
C ASP A 34 22.23 -39.00 13.61
N PHE A 35 21.33 -38.31 12.91
CA PHE A 35 21.14 -36.86 13.01
C PHE A 35 19.78 -36.46 12.48
N SER A 36 19.36 -35.19 12.69
CA SER A 36 18.14 -34.63 12.16
C SER A 36 18.42 -33.34 11.41
N PHE A 37 17.57 -33.04 10.44
CA PHE A 37 17.55 -31.76 9.72
C PHE A 37 16.35 -30.93 10.16
N ILE A 38 16.61 -29.70 10.54
CA ILE A 38 15.57 -28.72 10.87
C ILE A 38 15.71 -27.51 9.91
N GLU A 39 14.67 -27.18 9.17
CA GLU A 39 14.60 -25.88 8.48
C GLU A 39 13.97 -24.84 9.40
N ILE A 40 14.66 -23.74 9.59
CA ILE A 40 14.23 -22.65 10.47
C ILE A 40 14.06 -21.37 9.65
N ASN A 41 13.03 -20.60 9.97
CA ASN A 41 12.81 -19.25 9.47
C ASN A 41 12.57 -18.30 10.65
N ASP A 42 13.17 -17.11 10.59
CA ASP A 42 13.04 -16.08 11.63
C ASP A 42 12.24 -14.86 11.19
N GLY A 43 11.67 -14.91 9.98
CA GLY A 43 10.88 -13.84 9.37
C GLY A 43 11.71 -12.77 8.67
N SER A 44 13.04 -12.76 8.78
CA SER A 44 13.90 -11.72 8.18
C SER A 44 13.96 -11.78 6.65
N CYS A 45 13.74 -12.97 6.05
CA CYS A 45 13.69 -13.21 4.62
C CYS A 45 12.74 -14.37 4.29
N LEU A 46 12.55 -14.62 2.99
CA LEU A 46 11.72 -15.75 2.51
C LEU A 46 12.42 -17.10 2.73
N ALA A 47 13.74 -17.15 2.56
CA ALA A 47 14.53 -18.34 2.65
C ALA A 47 14.60 -18.89 4.08
N ASN A 48 14.74 -20.21 4.20
CA ASN A 48 15.03 -20.88 5.47
C ASN A 48 16.53 -21.17 5.55
N ILE A 49 17.03 -21.42 6.76
CA ILE A 49 18.36 -22.00 6.96
C ILE A 49 18.21 -23.43 7.49
N GLN A 50 19.02 -24.34 6.99
CA GLN A 50 19.08 -25.71 7.49
C GLN A 50 19.96 -25.79 8.73
N VAL A 51 19.49 -26.51 9.73
CA VAL A 51 20.22 -26.85 10.95
C VAL A 51 20.38 -28.36 11.00
N ILE A 52 21.62 -28.83 11.16
CA ILE A 52 21.96 -30.21 11.43
C ILE A 52 22.03 -30.37 12.92
N VAL A 53 21.35 -31.39 13.45
CA VAL A 53 21.28 -31.73 14.86
C VAL A 53 21.78 -33.15 15.02
N ASP A 54 22.99 -33.32 15.52
CA ASP A 54 23.56 -34.64 15.80
C ASP A 54 22.85 -35.29 17.00
N SER A 55 22.79 -36.63 17.05
CA SER A 55 22.06 -37.37 18.09
C SER A 55 22.65 -37.22 19.49
N ASP A 56 23.86 -36.71 19.64
CA ASP A 56 24.55 -36.42 20.88
C ASP A 56 24.23 -35.01 21.45
N VAL A 57 23.50 -34.19 20.72
CA VAL A 57 23.03 -32.88 21.23
C VAL A 57 22.09 -33.13 22.41
N GLU A 58 22.30 -32.35 23.48
CA GLU A 58 21.43 -32.40 24.67
C GLU A 58 19.96 -32.18 24.25
N ASN A 59 19.02 -32.91 24.83
CA ASN A 59 17.59 -32.90 24.53
C ASN A 59 17.23 -33.43 23.13
N TYR A 60 18.11 -34.14 22.44
CA TYR A 60 17.79 -34.64 21.07
C TYR A 60 16.45 -35.41 21.02
N ALA A 61 16.15 -36.25 21.99
CA ALA A 61 14.91 -37.03 22.08
C ALA A 61 13.64 -36.14 22.21
N GLU A 62 13.76 -34.92 22.68
CA GLU A 62 12.69 -33.92 22.75
C GLU A 62 12.64 -33.12 21.46
N ILE A 63 13.79 -32.76 20.88
CA ILE A 63 13.90 -31.97 19.65
C ILE A 63 13.27 -32.72 18.50
N VAL A 64 13.47 -34.01 18.32
CA VAL A 64 12.89 -34.79 17.20
C VAL A 64 11.38 -34.95 17.27
N LYS A 65 10.75 -34.66 18.41
CA LYS A 65 9.29 -34.67 18.58
C LYS A 65 8.66 -33.32 18.26
N LEU A 66 9.46 -32.28 17.97
CA LEU A 66 8.94 -30.97 17.66
C LEU A 66 8.26 -30.96 16.29
N THR A 67 7.25 -30.12 16.17
CA THR A 67 6.43 -29.99 14.98
C THR A 67 6.66 -28.62 14.29
N THR A 68 6.13 -28.49 13.10
CA THR A 68 6.09 -27.21 12.39
C THR A 68 5.45 -26.12 13.25
N GLY A 69 6.11 -24.98 13.33
CA GLY A 69 5.65 -23.84 14.12
C GLY A 69 6.27 -23.71 15.52
N ALA A 70 6.93 -24.75 16.05
CA ALA A 70 7.71 -24.65 17.28
C ALA A 70 8.86 -23.65 17.12
N SER A 71 9.28 -23.01 18.22
CA SER A 71 10.34 -22.00 18.23
C SER A 71 11.57 -22.48 19.00
N LEU A 72 12.74 -22.19 18.45
CA LEU A 72 14.03 -22.63 18.93
C LEU A 72 15.02 -21.47 19.04
N ALA A 73 15.98 -21.61 19.97
CA ALA A 73 17.26 -20.94 19.91
C ALA A 73 18.34 -21.98 19.63
N VAL A 74 19.12 -21.78 18.60
CA VAL A 74 20.16 -22.69 18.12
C VAL A 74 21.52 -22.01 18.24
N THR A 75 22.43 -22.60 19.00
CA THR A 75 23.85 -22.23 18.97
C THR A 75 24.61 -23.28 18.19
N GLY A 76 25.47 -22.86 17.28
CA GLY A 76 26.22 -23.79 16.45
C GLY A 76 27.23 -23.11 15.53
N GLU A 77 27.86 -23.91 14.69
CA GLU A 77 28.82 -23.47 13.70
C GLU A 77 28.10 -23.24 12.35
N LEU A 78 28.36 -22.09 11.70
CA LEU A 78 27.91 -21.80 10.33
C LEU A 78 28.94 -22.39 9.36
N LEU A 79 28.52 -23.33 8.55
CA LEU A 79 29.36 -24.10 7.62
C LEU A 79 28.85 -23.96 6.18
N GLU A 80 29.75 -24.12 5.21
CA GLU A 80 29.33 -24.32 3.82
C GLU A 80 28.58 -25.65 3.68
N SER A 81 27.38 -25.58 3.12
CA SER A 81 26.55 -26.77 2.97
C SER A 81 27.04 -27.62 1.78
N PRO A 82 27.21 -28.93 1.94
CA PRO A 82 27.43 -29.85 0.81
C PRO A 82 26.16 -30.07 -0.04
N GLY A 83 25.00 -29.62 0.46
CA GLY A 83 23.71 -29.78 -0.20
C GLY A 83 23.53 -28.87 -1.41
N LYS A 84 22.85 -29.36 -2.43
CA LYS A 84 22.52 -28.53 -3.61
C LYS A 84 21.41 -27.51 -3.24
N GLY A 85 21.60 -26.26 -3.68
CA GLY A 85 20.57 -25.24 -3.56
C GLY A 85 20.63 -24.38 -2.28
N GLN A 86 21.60 -24.61 -1.41
CA GLN A 86 21.89 -23.78 -0.23
C GLN A 86 23.41 -23.61 -0.07
N ARG A 87 23.86 -22.40 0.28
CA ARG A 87 25.27 -22.13 0.52
C ARG A 87 25.69 -22.41 1.95
N TRP A 88 24.81 -22.10 2.89
CA TRP A 88 25.08 -22.16 4.32
C TRP A 88 24.15 -23.10 5.06
N GLU A 89 24.68 -23.78 6.08
CA GLU A 89 23.94 -24.55 7.08
C GLU A 89 24.57 -24.38 8.45
N ILE A 90 23.81 -24.67 9.51
CA ILE A 90 24.29 -24.60 10.88
C ILE A 90 24.40 -26.02 11.42
N ARG A 91 25.56 -26.41 11.95
CA ARG A 91 25.68 -27.58 12.79
C ARG A 91 25.50 -27.18 14.25
N ALA A 92 24.41 -27.62 14.84
CA ALA A 92 24.05 -27.24 16.20
C ALA A 92 25.00 -27.86 17.25
N SER A 93 25.49 -27.03 18.17
CA SER A 93 26.16 -27.49 19.38
C SER A 93 25.19 -27.52 20.56
N SER A 94 24.14 -26.68 20.55
CA SER A 94 23.08 -26.73 21.56
C SER A 94 21.78 -26.14 20.98
N ILE A 95 20.65 -26.64 21.46
CA ILE A 95 19.32 -26.18 21.12
C ILE A 95 18.49 -25.97 22.38
N GLU A 96 17.95 -24.76 22.52
CA GLU A 96 16.97 -24.45 23.55
C GLU A 96 15.59 -24.42 22.91
N ILE A 97 14.62 -25.16 23.43
CA ILE A 97 13.23 -25.14 23.01
C ILE A 97 12.54 -23.95 23.68
N LEU A 98 12.20 -22.93 22.89
CA LEU A 98 11.56 -21.71 23.40
C LEU A 98 10.04 -21.86 23.49
N GLY A 99 9.45 -22.64 22.58
CA GLY A 99 8.02 -22.90 22.58
C GLY A 99 7.65 -24.06 21.67
N VAL A 100 6.77 -24.90 22.14
CA VAL A 100 6.24 -26.02 21.35
C VAL A 100 5.04 -25.59 20.53
N ALA A 101 4.79 -26.31 19.43
CA ALA A 101 3.55 -26.19 18.67
C ALA A 101 2.83 -27.53 18.69
N PRO A 102 1.51 -27.58 18.92
CA PRO A 102 0.76 -28.83 18.87
C PRO A 102 0.62 -29.33 17.40
N GLU A 103 0.25 -30.59 17.24
CA GLU A 103 0.13 -31.22 15.91
C GLU A 103 -0.97 -30.58 15.05
N ASP A 104 -1.96 -29.98 15.67
CA ASP A 104 -3.06 -29.26 15.01
C ASP A 104 -2.72 -27.82 14.57
N PHE A 105 -1.43 -27.42 14.67
CA PHE A 105 -1.00 -26.11 14.14
C PHE A 105 -1.49 -25.92 12.70
N PRO A 106 -2.30 -24.88 12.41
CA PRO A 106 -3.08 -24.82 11.18
C PRO A 106 -2.25 -24.57 9.91
N LEU A 107 -1.04 -24.02 10.04
CA LEU A 107 -0.16 -23.74 8.90
C LEU A 107 0.82 -24.89 8.64
N GLN A 108 0.28 -26.04 8.31
CA GLN A 108 1.05 -27.22 7.92
C GLN A 108 1.68 -27.05 6.52
N LYS A 109 2.62 -27.96 6.16
CA LYS A 109 3.32 -27.97 4.86
C LYS A 109 2.36 -28.35 3.71
N LYS A 110 1.41 -27.48 3.41
CA LYS A 110 0.47 -27.59 2.30
C LYS A 110 0.09 -26.21 1.78
N ARG A 111 -0.49 -26.15 0.58
CA ARG A 111 -1.05 -24.89 0.06
C ARG A 111 -2.31 -24.52 0.86
N HIS A 112 -2.39 -23.26 1.25
CA HIS A 112 -3.56 -22.67 1.91
C HIS A 112 -4.17 -21.62 0.97
N THR A 113 -5.51 -21.58 0.90
CA THR A 113 -6.24 -20.55 0.15
C THR A 113 -6.32 -19.28 0.94
N ASP A 114 -6.55 -18.14 0.26
CA ASP A 114 -6.71 -16.85 0.95
C ASP A 114 -7.97 -16.82 1.82
N GLU A 115 -9.05 -17.49 1.41
CA GLU A 115 -10.28 -17.64 2.22
C GLU A 115 -9.97 -18.33 3.54
N TYR A 116 -9.24 -19.44 3.50
CA TYR A 116 -8.83 -20.11 4.74
C TYR A 116 -7.91 -19.24 5.60
N LEU A 117 -6.92 -18.56 4.99
CA LEU A 117 -6.00 -17.70 5.71
C LEU A 117 -6.70 -16.48 6.34
N ARG A 118 -7.83 -16.04 5.80
CA ARG A 118 -8.67 -15.00 6.45
C ARG A 118 -9.33 -15.50 7.73
N THR A 119 -9.72 -16.77 7.82
CA THR A 119 -10.32 -17.34 9.03
C THR A 119 -9.31 -17.46 10.18
N ILE A 120 -8.01 -17.49 9.87
CA ILE A 120 -6.90 -17.52 10.83
C ILE A 120 -5.99 -16.28 10.68
N ALA A 121 -6.58 -15.11 10.53
CA ALA A 121 -5.90 -13.86 10.20
C ALA A 121 -4.69 -13.54 11.11
N HIS A 122 -4.78 -13.90 12.41
CA HIS A 122 -3.72 -13.73 13.41
C HIS A 122 -2.49 -14.65 13.16
N LEU A 123 -2.64 -15.75 12.44
CA LEU A 123 -1.55 -16.67 12.10
C LEU A 123 -1.07 -16.52 10.64
N ARG A 124 -1.88 -15.95 9.75
CA ARG A 124 -1.54 -15.84 8.32
C ARG A 124 -0.18 -15.18 8.02
N PRO A 125 0.36 -14.23 8.84
CA PRO A 125 1.69 -13.67 8.62
C PRO A 125 2.81 -14.71 8.65
N ARG A 126 2.61 -15.86 9.29
CA ARG A 126 3.56 -16.98 9.31
C ARG A 126 3.61 -17.77 8.00
N SER A 127 2.67 -17.56 7.06
CA SER A 127 2.73 -18.16 5.72
C SER A 127 3.73 -17.40 4.83
N ASN A 128 4.36 -18.10 3.87
CA ASN A 128 5.33 -17.50 2.96
C ASN A 128 4.73 -16.33 2.17
N LYS A 129 3.51 -16.51 1.65
CA LYS A 129 2.80 -15.48 0.87
C LYS A 129 2.58 -14.20 1.68
N TYR A 130 2.00 -14.30 2.87
CA TYR A 130 1.72 -13.12 3.69
C TYR A 130 2.97 -12.55 4.36
N GLY A 131 3.94 -13.38 4.70
CA GLY A 131 5.26 -12.91 5.12
C GLY A 131 5.92 -12.04 4.05
N ALA A 132 5.89 -12.48 2.78
CA ALA A 132 6.38 -11.72 1.64
C ALA A 132 5.61 -10.40 1.44
N ILE A 133 4.25 -10.43 1.48
CA ILE A 133 3.41 -9.22 1.39
C ILE A 133 3.82 -8.19 2.44
N PHE A 134 3.96 -8.61 3.70
CA PHE A 134 4.26 -7.67 4.78
C PHE A 134 5.70 -7.16 4.75
N ARG A 135 6.68 -7.96 4.28
CA ARG A 135 8.05 -7.46 4.05
C ARG A 135 8.08 -6.41 2.94
N ILE A 136 7.44 -6.67 1.79
CA ILE A 136 7.33 -5.70 0.68
C ILE A 136 6.61 -4.44 1.16
N ARG A 137 5.46 -4.57 1.86
CA ARG A 137 4.73 -3.42 2.40
C ARG A 137 5.60 -2.57 3.33
N SER A 138 6.37 -3.20 4.22
CA SER A 138 7.28 -2.50 5.13
C SER A 138 8.37 -1.75 4.38
N LYS A 139 8.99 -2.38 3.37
CA LYS A 139 10.02 -1.77 2.52
C LYS A 139 9.45 -0.61 1.70
N LEU A 140 8.26 -0.78 1.12
CA LEU A 140 7.58 0.30 0.38
C LEU A 140 7.23 1.49 1.28
N SER A 141 6.75 1.26 2.50
CA SER A 141 6.46 2.36 3.42
C SER A 141 7.71 3.20 3.73
N TYR A 142 8.86 2.54 3.90
CA TYR A 142 10.14 3.25 4.06
C TYR A 142 10.54 3.99 2.77
N ALA A 143 10.39 3.35 1.62
CA ALA A 143 10.73 3.94 0.31
C ALA A 143 9.89 5.19 0.01
N ILE A 144 8.60 5.20 0.37
CA ILE A 144 7.71 6.37 0.26
C ILE A 144 8.27 7.53 1.06
N HIS A 145 8.55 7.33 2.35
CA HIS A 145 9.14 8.38 3.18
C HIS A 145 10.49 8.84 2.63
N LYS A 146 11.35 7.91 2.20
CA LYS A 146 12.65 8.21 1.63
C LYS A 146 12.53 9.07 0.38
N PHE A 147 11.64 8.72 -0.55
CA PHE A 147 11.40 9.47 -1.78
C PHE A 147 11.06 10.93 -1.52
N PHE A 148 10.08 11.17 -0.65
CA PHE A 148 9.61 12.52 -0.35
C PHE A 148 10.60 13.31 0.52
N GLN A 149 11.19 12.69 1.53
CA GLN A 149 12.15 13.37 2.42
C GLN A 149 13.44 13.79 1.68
N GLU A 150 13.93 13.00 0.72
CA GLU A 150 15.08 13.35 -0.11
C GLU A 150 14.78 14.45 -1.15
N ARG A 151 13.50 14.86 -1.28
CA ARG A 151 13.01 15.96 -2.14
C ARG A 151 12.46 17.13 -1.35
N ASP A 152 12.86 17.24 -0.07
CA ASP A 152 12.49 18.34 0.85
C ASP A 152 10.98 18.45 1.12
N PHE A 153 10.20 17.38 0.95
CA PHE A 153 8.82 17.34 1.39
C PHE A 153 8.71 17.14 2.91
N GLN A 154 7.80 17.87 3.54
CA GLN A 154 7.48 17.71 4.95
C GLN A 154 6.37 16.67 5.13
N TRP A 155 6.63 15.65 5.95
CA TRP A 155 5.59 14.69 6.31
C TRP A 155 4.65 15.28 7.36
N ILE A 156 3.36 15.31 7.04
CA ILE A 156 2.30 15.83 7.91
C ILE A 156 1.37 14.68 8.32
N HIS A 157 1.12 14.56 9.62
CA HIS A 157 0.04 13.72 10.11
C HIS A 157 -1.26 14.52 10.10
N THR A 158 -2.10 14.31 9.10
CA THR A 158 -3.42 14.94 9.02
C THR A 158 -4.41 14.28 9.99
N PRO A 159 -5.41 15.01 10.52
CA PRO A 159 -6.40 14.44 11.43
C PRO A 159 -7.17 13.26 10.81
N ILE A 160 -7.32 12.19 11.58
CA ILE A 160 -8.12 11.02 11.19
C ILE A 160 -9.61 11.26 11.50
N ILE A 161 -9.90 11.96 12.60
CA ILE A 161 -11.27 12.36 12.95
C ILE A 161 -11.49 13.77 12.40
N THR A 162 -12.49 13.93 11.59
CA THR A 162 -12.79 15.19 10.89
C THR A 162 -14.28 15.56 10.99
N GLY A 163 -14.56 16.86 10.88
CA GLY A 163 -15.92 17.38 10.71
C GLY A 163 -16.19 17.81 9.25
N SER A 164 -15.30 17.53 8.31
CA SER A 164 -15.42 17.94 6.92
C SER A 164 -15.34 16.74 5.97
N ASP A 165 -16.23 16.67 4.99
CA ASP A 165 -16.15 15.72 3.88
C ASP A 165 -15.19 16.28 2.81
N CYS A 166 -14.05 15.63 2.62
CA CYS A 166 -13.03 16.08 1.68
C CYS A 166 -13.44 15.90 0.21
N GLU A 167 -14.17 14.85 -0.10
CA GLU A 167 -14.48 14.47 -1.48
C GLU A 167 -15.95 14.73 -1.86
N GLY A 168 -16.82 15.02 -0.87
CA GLY A 168 -18.25 15.14 -1.08
C GLY A 168 -18.94 13.81 -1.43
N ALA A 169 -18.27 12.69 -1.22
CA ALA A 169 -18.74 11.36 -1.57
C ALA A 169 -19.71 10.77 -0.56
N GLY A 170 -19.93 11.41 0.59
CA GLY A 170 -21.02 11.17 1.51
C GLY A 170 -21.03 9.86 2.31
N GLU A 171 -20.12 8.91 2.06
CA GLU A 171 -20.10 7.63 2.78
C GLU A 171 -18.95 7.57 3.80
N MET A 172 -19.07 8.39 4.86
CA MET A 172 -18.14 8.40 5.98
C MET A 172 -18.61 7.53 7.14
N PHE A 173 -17.65 6.93 7.85
CA PHE A 173 -17.94 6.31 9.14
C PHE A 173 -18.09 7.37 10.22
N ASN A 174 -19.23 7.44 10.89
CA ASN A 174 -19.44 8.39 11.98
C ASN A 174 -18.66 7.98 13.22
N VAL A 175 -18.09 8.98 13.90
CA VAL A 175 -17.41 8.85 15.19
C VAL A 175 -18.23 9.55 16.27
N THR A 176 -18.80 8.79 17.21
CA THR A 176 -19.65 9.32 18.26
C THR A 176 -19.41 8.64 19.60
N THR A 177 -19.62 9.37 20.67
CA THR A 177 -19.68 8.86 22.06
C THR A 177 -21.09 8.80 22.61
N LEU A 178 -22.11 9.17 21.81
CA LEU A 178 -23.50 9.09 22.20
C LEU A 178 -23.92 7.62 22.40
N ASP A 179 -24.80 7.38 23.39
CA ASP A 179 -25.40 6.06 23.55
C ASP A 179 -26.41 5.80 22.42
N LEU A 180 -26.10 4.84 21.55
CA LEU A 180 -26.95 4.47 20.41
C LEU A 180 -28.32 3.89 20.82
N ASN A 181 -28.49 3.47 22.10
CA ASN A 181 -29.78 3.03 22.62
C ASN A 181 -30.68 4.18 23.12
N ASP A 182 -30.09 5.37 23.41
CA ASP A 182 -30.78 6.56 23.88
C ASP A 182 -30.14 7.82 23.28
N VAL A 183 -30.29 7.96 21.96
CA VAL A 183 -29.70 9.05 21.19
C VAL A 183 -30.45 10.35 21.50
N PRO A 184 -29.79 11.40 22.02
CA PRO A 184 -30.41 12.70 22.26
C PRO A 184 -30.86 13.34 20.93
N LYS A 185 -32.04 13.97 20.97
CA LYS A 185 -32.64 14.60 19.78
C LYS A 185 -33.04 16.05 20.06
N LYS A 186 -32.81 16.90 19.06
CA LYS A 186 -33.25 18.29 19.02
C LYS A 186 -33.93 18.53 17.67
N ASP A 187 -35.14 19.01 17.68
CA ASP A 187 -35.97 19.29 16.49
C ASP A 187 -36.11 18.08 15.52
N GLY A 188 -36.09 16.87 16.07
CA GLY A 188 -36.26 15.61 15.32
C GLY A 188 -34.96 15.02 14.74
N ALA A 189 -33.85 15.75 14.78
CA ALA A 189 -32.51 15.30 14.37
C ALA A 189 -31.66 14.89 15.60
N ILE A 190 -30.52 14.23 15.36
CA ILE A 190 -29.56 13.90 16.43
C ILE A 190 -28.98 15.20 16.96
N ASP A 191 -28.94 15.34 18.29
CA ASP A 191 -28.37 16.49 18.97
C ASP A 191 -26.86 16.26 19.24
N TYR A 192 -26.03 16.52 18.24
CA TYR A 192 -24.58 16.41 18.34
C TYR A 192 -23.94 17.44 19.28
N GLU A 193 -24.66 18.50 19.75
CA GLU A 193 -24.13 19.40 20.78
C GLU A 193 -23.83 18.64 22.09
N GLN A 194 -24.47 17.47 22.32
CA GLN A 194 -24.24 16.58 23.45
C GLN A 194 -23.14 15.53 23.20
N ASP A 195 -22.61 15.43 21.98
CA ASP A 195 -21.50 14.53 21.65
C ASP A 195 -20.15 15.12 22.04
N PHE A 196 -19.08 14.29 22.01
CA PHE A 196 -17.74 14.63 22.45
C PHE A 196 -17.18 15.92 21.80
N PHE A 197 -17.38 16.08 20.50
CA PHE A 197 -16.89 17.24 19.75
C PHE A 197 -17.91 18.38 19.66
N GLY A 198 -19.10 18.25 20.21
CA GLY A 198 -20.18 19.22 20.10
C GLY A 198 -20.71 19.44 18.68
N LYS A 199 -20.36 18.54 17.75
CA LYS A 199 -20.78 18.51 16.34
C LYS A 199 -20.58 17.12 15.78
N GLU A 200 -21.20 16.85 14.62
CA GLU A 200 -20.97 15.61 13.89
C GLU A 200 -19.49 15.46 13.52
N ALA A 201 -18.96 14.26 13.74
CA ALA A 201 -17.58 13.91 13.40
C ALA A 201 -17.53 12.53 12.73
N SER A 202 -16.56 12.37 11.84
CA SER A 202 -16.39 11.16 11.02
C SER A 202 -14.93 10.77 10.89
N LEU A 203 -14.69 9.55 10.44
CA LEU A 203 -13.36 9.14 9.99
C LEU A 203 -13.10 9.76 8.60
N THR A 204 -11.89 10.26 8.40
CA THR A 204 -11.50 10.94 7.16
C THR A 204 -11.49 9.99 5.95
N VAL A 205 -11.96 10.46 4.81
CA VAL A 205 -11.87 9.78 3.51
C VAL A 205 -10.60 10.14 2.74
N SER A 206 -9.92 11.26 3.14
CA SER A 206 -8.68 11.78 2.56
C SER A 206 -8.08 12.82 3.49
N GLY A 207 -6.75 12.92 3.52
CA GLY A 207 -6.02 13.97 4.22
C GLY A 207 -5.78 15.23 3.39
N GLN A 208 -6.18 15.24 2.10
CA GLN A 208 -5.80 16.23 1.12
C GLN A 208 -6.12 17.69 1.53
N LEU A 209 -7.37 18.02 1.84
CA LEU A 209 -7.72 19.41 2.18
C LEU A 209 -6.94 19.92 3.39
N SER A 210 -6.60 19.03 4.33
CA SER A 210 -5.79 19.37 5.49
C SER A 210 -4.33 19.59 5.10
N VAL A 211 -3.73 18.71 4.28
CA VAL A 211 -2.30 18.82 3.90
C VAL A 211 -2.05 20.03 3.00
N GLU A 212 -3.02 20.46 2.18
CA GLU A 212 -2.92 21.70 1.40
C GLU A 212 -2.65 22.94 2.28
N THR A 213 -3.21 23.01 3.49
CA THR A 213 -2.94 24.12 4.40
C THR A 213 -1.47 24.19 4.82
N PHE A 214 -0.81 23.05 4.93
CA PHE A 214 0.62 22.95 5.23
C PHE A 214 1.47 23.22 3.98
N CYS A 215 1.05 22.75 2.81
CA CYS A 215 1.69 23.06 1.54
C CYS A 215 1.79 24.57 1.32
N LEU A 216 0.71 25.31 1.54
CA LEU A 216 0.67 26.77 1.40
C LEU A 216 1.50 27.54 2.44
N SER A 217 2.19 26.86 3.34
CA SER A 217 3.08 27.47 4.33
C SER A 217 4.49 26.87 4.35
N LEU A 218 4.62 25.58 4.07
CA LEU A 218 5.89 24.83 4.12
C LEU A 218 6.48 24.53 2.73
N GLY A 219 5.74 24.82 1.67
CA GLY A 219 6.14 24.56 0.28
C GLY A 219 5.72 23.20 -0.19
N ASN A 220 6.49 22.14 0.09
CA ASN A 220 6.17 20.78 -0.28
C ASN A 220 5.78 19.98 0.96
N ALA A 221 4.61 19.37 0.93
CA ALA A 221 4.11 18.55 2.04
C ALA A 221 3.53 17.24 1.53
N TYR A 222 3.47 16.22 2.36
CA TYR A 222 2.74 15.00 2.06
C TYR A 222 2.14 14.40 3.32
N THR A 223 1.00 13.75 3.18
CA THR A 223 0.49 12.84 4.20
C THR A 223 0.62 11.40 3.71
N PHE A 224 0.85 10.49 4.63
CA PHE A 224 0.83 9.06 4.42
C PHE A 224 0.22 8.44 5.64
N GLY A 225 -1.06 8.09 5.55
CA GLY A 225 -1.85 7.68 6.69
C GLY A 225 -3.14 6.94 6.33
N PRO A 226 -3.84 6.43 7.34
CA PRO A 226 -5.08 5.69 7.14
C PRO A 226 -6.22 6.60 6.72
N THR A 227 -7.01 6.12 5.76
CA THR A 227 -8.25 6.71 5.30
C THR A 227 -9.37 5.67 5.31
N PHE A 228 -10.61 6.12 5.38
CA PHE A 228 -11.76 5.25 5.63
C PHE A 228 -12.91 5.64 4.70
N ARG A 229 -13.48 4.66 4.00
CA ARG A 229 -14.64 4.85 3.13
C ARG A 229 -15.68 3.80 3.43
N ALA A 230 -16.91 4.22 3.74
CA ALA A 230 -18.03 3.34 4.08
C ALA A 230 -18.77 2.81 2.84
N GLU A 231 -18.20 2.97 1.66
CA GLU A 231 -18.75 2.53 0.39
C GLU A 231 -19.10 1.03 0.40
N ASN A 232 -20.33 0.69 0.04
CA ASN A 232 -20.77 -0.69 -0.11
C ASN A 232 -20.35 -1.25 -1.48
N SER A 233 -19.04 -1.44 -1.69
CA SER A 233 -18.47 -1.95 -2.92
C SER A 233 -17.81 -3.33 -2.73
N ASN A 234 -18.28 -4.33 -3.47
CA ASN A 234 -17.76 -5.70 -3.45
C ASN A 234 -16.74 -5.98 -4.56
N THR A 235 -15.79 -5.09 -4.75
CA THR A 235 -14.69 -5.30 -5.70
C THR A 235 -13.42 -5.76 -4.99
N SER A 236 -12.48 -6.31 -5.74
CA SER A 236 -11.16 -6.72 -5.21
C SER A 236 -10.25 -5.54 -4.83
N ARG A 237 -10.63 -4.32 -5.17
CA ARG A 237 -9.82 -3.09 -5.00
C ARG A 237 -10.33 -2.16 -3.91
N HIS A 238 -11.61 -2.25 -3.51
CA HIS A 238 -12.20 -1.40 -2.49
C HIS A 238 -12.03 -2.02 -1.10
N MET A 239 -11.47 -1.24 -0.21
CA MET A 239 -11.32 -1.56 1.21
C MET A 239 -11.88 -0.42 2.04
N SER A 240 -12.55 -0.74 3.14
CA SER A 240 -13.12 0.27 4.05
C SER A 240 -12.04 1.03 4.84
N GLU A 241 -10.83 0.46 4.96
CA GLU A 241 -9.65 1.08 5.56
C GLU A 241 -8.44 0.81 4.67
N PHE A 242 -7.74 1.86 4.29
CA PHE A 242 -6.49 1.77 3.51
C PHE A 242 -5.59 2.97 3.81
N TRP A 243 -4.33 2.91 3.39
CA TRP A 243 -3.40 4.03 3.55
C TRP A 243 -3.27 4.77 2.24
N MET A 244 -3.44 6.09 2.30
CA MET A 244 -3.31 6.99 1.16
C MET A 244 -2.01 7.77 1.26
N ILE A 245 -1.39 8.04 0.10
CA ILE A 245 -0.18 8.85 -0.03
C ILE A 245 -0.61 10.08 -0.82
N GLU A 246 -0.54 11.25 -0.20
CA GLU A 246 -1.14 12.48 -0.75
C GLU A 246 -0.11 13.62 -0.66
N PRO A 247 0.79 13.75 -1.65
CA PRO A 247 1.71 14.88 -1.75
C PRO A 247 0.99 16.12 -2.28
N GLU A 248 1.45 17.30 -1.83
CA GLU A 248 1.06 18.61 -2.32
C GLU A 248 2.31 19.46 -2.57
N ILE A 249 2.37 20.12 -3.73
CA ILE A 249 3.52 20.88 -4.19
C ILE A 249 3.10 22.33 -4.42
N ALA A 250 3.65 23.26 -3.66
CA ALA A 250 3.44 24.70 -3.89
C ALA A 250 4.20 25.18 -5.13
N PHE A 251 3.63 26.18 -5.82
CA PHE A 251 4.18 26.79 -7.03
C PHE A 251 4.26 25.82 -8.22
N ALA A 252 3.43 24.78 -8.24
CA ALA A 252 3.38 23.74 -9.26
C ALA A 252 2.08 23.80 -10.06
N ASP A 253 2.14 23.27 -11.26
CA ASP A 253 0.98 23.07 -12.14
C ASP A 253 0.73 21.56 -12.40
N LEU A 254 -0.26 21.27 -13.25
CA LEU A 254 -0.59 19.89 -13.61
C LEU A 254 0.58 19.13 -14.27
N GLN A 255 1.47 19.83 -14.99
CA GLN A 255 2.61 19.19 -15.65
C GLN A 255 3.66 18.73 -14.64
N ASP A 256 3.86 19.52 -13.58
CA ASP A 256 4.76 19.21 -12.48
C ASP A 256 4.20 18.01 -11.69
N ASP A 257 2.89 17.98 -11.42
CA ASP A 257 2.20 16.89 -10.74
C ASP A 257 2.32 15.57 -11.53
N MET A 258 2.06 15.60 -12.85
CA MET A 258 2.24 14.44 -13.72
C MET A 258 3.70 13.93 -13.72
N ALA A 259 4.67 14.83 -13.69
CA ALA A 259 6.08 14.46 -13.66
C ALA A 259 6.47 13.81 -12.32
N LEU A 260 6.01 14.37 -11.19
CA LEU A 260 6.23 13.80 -9.87
C LEU A 260 5.58 12.43 -9.74
N GLY A 261 4.32 12.28 -10.20
CA GLY A 261 3.60 11.01 -10.14
C GLY A 261 4.29 9.89 -10.93
N GLN A 262 4.78 10.18 -12.14
CA GLN A 262 5.59 9.23 -12.92
C GLN A 262 6.88 8.86 -12.19
N GLU A 263 7.66 9.84 -11.72
CA GLU A 263 8.92 9.61 -11.01
C GLU A 263 8.71 8.78 -9.73
N PHE A 264 7.65 9.09 -8.99
CA PHE A 264 7.31 8.39 -7.76
C PHE A 264 7.01 6.91 -8.00
N ILE A 265 6.15 6.59 -8.98
CA ILE A 265 5.82 5.19 -9.30
C ILE A 265 7.06 4.44 -9.79
N GLN A 266 7.84 5.01 -10.69
CA GLN A 266 9.07 4.39 -11.19
C GLN A 266 10.08 4.15 -10.07
N TYR A 267 10.25 5.11 -9.16
CA TYR A 267 11.11 4.97 -7.99
C TYR A 267 10.67 3.81 -7.08
N LEU A 268 9.38 3.73 -6.73
CA LEU A 268 8.86 2.68 -5.84
C LEU A 268 8.99 1.29 -6.46
N VAL A 269 8.71 1.16 -7.75
CA VAL A 269 8.86 -0.11 -8.47
C VAL A 269 10.33 -0.54 -8.53
N ASN A 270 11.24 0.38 -8.89
CA ASN A 270 12.69 0.13 -8.89
C ASN A 270 13.19 -0.30 -7.50
N TYR A 271 12.78 0.44 -6.46
CA TYR A 271 13.16 0.11 -5.08
C TYR A 271 12.69 -1.28 -4.68
N THR A 272 11.47 -1.64 -5.06
CA THR A 272 10.89 -2.96 -4.73
C THR A 272 11.61 -4.09 -5.47
N VAL A 273 11.94 -3.90 -6.74
CA VAL A 273 12.71 -4.89 -7.53
C VAL A 273 14.10 -5.11 -6.93
N ALA A 274 14.76 -4.03 -6.48
CA ALA A 274 16.10 -4.13 -5.88
C ALA A 274 16.08 -4.77 -4.47
N GLU A 275 15.15 -4.36 -3.61
CA GLU A 275 15.17 -4.70 -2.18
C GLU A 275 14.34 -5.94 -1.82
N CYS A 276 13.45 -6.39 -2.71
CA CYS A 276 12.50 -7.48 -2.43
C CYS A 276 12.54 -8.59 -3.49
N ALA A 277 13.69 -8.82 -4.14
CA ALA A 277 13.81 -9.75 -5.28
C ALA A 277 13.32 -11.17 -4.96
N GLU A 278 13.65 -11.73 -3.78
CA GLU A 278 13.21 -13.08 -3.39
C GLU A 278 11.69 -13.15 -3.19
N ASP A 279 11.10 -12.14 -2.55
CA ASP A 279 9.66 -12.05 -2.32
C ASP A 279 8.91 -11.87 -3.64
N LEU A 280 9.43 -11.05 -4.57
CA LEU A 280 8.88 -10.90 -5.92
C LEU A 280 8.96 -12.20 -6.73
N ALA A 281 10.07 -12.95 -6.62
CA ALA A 281 10.19 -14.25 -7.27
C ALA A 281 9.13 -15.26 -6.80
N LEU A 282 8.74 -15.23 -5.52
CA LEU A 282 7.62 -16.01 -5.01
C LEU A 282 6.32 -15.65 -5.73
N PHE A 283 6.02 -14.35 -5.88
CA PHE A 283 4.79 -13.90 -6.55
C PHE A 283 4.81 -14.18 -8.03
N ALA A 284 5.93 -13.94 -8.72
CA ALA A 284 6.09 -14.28 -10.14
C ALA A 284 5.88 -15.78 -10.41
N LYS A 285 6.33 -16.63 -9.49
CA LYS A 285 6.18 -18.08 -9.64
C LYS A 285 4.75 -18.60 -9.35
N PHE A 286 4.07 -18.04 -8.35
CA PHE A 286 2.86 -18.66 -7.80
C PHE A 286 1.59 -17.83 -7.95
N VAL A 287 1.70 -16.54 -8.27
CA VAL A 287 0.56 -15.61 -8.35
C VAL A 287 0.39 -15.07 -9.77
N ASP A 288 1.41 -14.39 -10.30
CA ASP A 288 1.35 -13.80 -11.64
C ASP A 288 2.69 -13.99 -12.37
N LYS A 289 2.68 -14.81 -13.41
CA LYS A 289 3.86 -15.12 -14.23
C LYS A 289 4.39 -13.92 -15.01
N ASN A 290 3.54 -12.91 -15.26
CA ASN A 290 3.91 -11.72 -16.00
C ASN A 290 4.40 -10.58 -15.08
N LEU A 291 4.37 -10.78 -13.77
CA LEU A 291 4.70 -9.73 -12.78
C LEU A 291 5.97 -8.98 -13.13
N MET A 292 7.07 -9.68 -13.35
CA MET A 292 8.37 -9.03 -13.62
C MET A 292 8.36 -8.22 -14.93
N ALA A 293 7.74 -8.73 -15.99
CA ALA A 293 7.60 -8.02 -17.25
C ALA A 293 6.72 -6.75 -17.10
N THR A 294 5.68 -6.81 -16.28
CA THR A 294 4.85 -5.63 -15.96
C THR A 294 5.65 -4.59 -15.19
N LEU A 295 6.43 -5.00 -14.17
CA LEU A 295 7.26 -4.07 -13.41
C LEU A 295 8.37 -3.44 -14.29
N GLU A 296 9.03 -4.22 -15.13
CA GLU A 296 10.01 -3.74 -16.11
C GLU A 296 9.41 -2.75 -17.12
N ASN A 297 8.18 -3.00 -17.56
CA ASN A 297 7.45 -2.09 -18.45
C ASN A 297 7.23 -0.72 -17.79
N ILE A 298 6.84 -0.68 -16.51
CA ILE A 298 6.63 0.57 -15.77
C ILE A 298 7.95 1.34 -15.58
N ILE A 299 9.04 0.63 -15.26
CA ILE A 299 10.35 1.24 -15.02
C ILE A 299 10.95 1.86 -16.27
N ASN A 300 10.85 1.15 -17.41
CA ASN A 300 11.65 1.44 -18.60
C ASN A 300 10.94 2.32 -19.65
N ASN A 301 9.67 2.68 -19.42
CA ASN A 301 8.92 3.51 -20.37
C ASN A 301 8.53 4.85 -19.74
N ASP A 302 8.56 5.90 -20.54
CA ASP A 302 7.88 7.14 -20.22
C ASP A 302 6.37 6.92 -20.24
N PHE A 303 5.65 7.61 -19.36
CA PHE A 303 4.19 7.50 -19.31
C PHE A 303 3.57 8.36 -20.41
N ILE A 304 2.69 7.75 -21.21
CA ILE A 304 1.98 8.48 -22.28
C ILE A 304 1.06 9.51 -21.65
N ARG A 305 1.18 10.76 -22.06
CA ARG A 305 0.24 11.84 -21.68
C ARG A 305 -0.86 11.92 -22.71
N LEU A 306 -2.11 11.67 -22.31
CA LEU A 306 -3.29 11.59 -23.18
C LEU A 306 -4.41 12.43 -22.59
N SER A 307 -4.94 13.41 -23.34
CA SER A 307 -6.10 14.14 -22.85
C SER A 307 -7.32 13.22 -22.72
N TYR A 308 -8.20 13.48 -21.76
CA TYR A 308 -9.45 12.72 -21.62
C TYR A 308 -10.28 12.73 -22.93
N THR A 309 -10.32 13.86 -23.60
CA THR A 309 -11.03 13.98 -24.90
C THR A 309 -10.44 13.05 -25.95
N ASP A 310 -9.11 13.03 -26.08
CA ASP A 310 -8.43 12.12 -27.03
C ASP A 310 -8.59 10.66 -26.60
N ALA A 311 -8.60 10.37 -25.30
CA ALA A 311 -8.84 9.02 -24.78
C ALA A 311 -10.23 8.51 -25.17
N VAL A 312 -11.27 9.32 -24.98
CA VAL A 312 -12.64 9.00 -25.38
C VAL A 312 -12.75 8.77 -26.89
N GLU A 313 -12.16 9.66 -27.70
CA GLU A 313 -12.15 9.49 -29.17
C GLU A 313 -11.43 8.20 -29.60
N LEU A 314 -10.30 7.90 -28.99
CA LEU A 314 -9.53 6.70 -29.27
C LEU A 314 -10.33 5.44 -28.93
N LEU A 315 -10.96 5.42 -27.77
CA LEU A 315 -11.79 4.30 -27.32
C LEU A 315 -12.98 4.08 -28.25
N GLN A 316 -13.69 5.15 -28.65
CA GLN A 316 -14.81 5.09 -29.60
C GLN A 316 -14.39 4.59 -31.00
N LYS A 317 -13.20 4.97 -31.46
CA LYS A 317 -12.65 4.56 -32.76
C LYS A 317 -11.99 3.18 -32.74
N SER A 318 -11.80 2.58 -31.56
CA SER A 318 -11.05 1.32 -31.39
C SER A 318 -11.70 0.09 -32.04
N GLY A 319 -13.00 0.15 -32.28
CA GLY A 319 -13.80 -1.02 -32.74
C GLY A 319 -14.00 -2.09 -31.66
N GLN A 320 -13.47 -1.89 -30.44
CA GLN A 320 -13.67 -2.77 -29.31
C GLN A 320 -15.08 -2.64 -28.76
N LYS A 321 -15.71 -3.76 -28.44
CA LYS A 321 -16.99 -3.77 -27.74
C LYS A 321 -16.75 -3.75 -26.24
N PHE A 322 -17.08 -2.63 -25.62
CA PHE A 322 -17.03 -2.44 -24.17
C PHE A 322 -18.39 -2.81 -23.53
N GLU A 323 -18.37 -3.18 -22.25
CA GLU A 323 -19.58 -3.39 -21.45
C GLU A 323 -20.25 -2.06 -21.11
N TYR A 324 -19.44 -1.04 -20.79
CA TYR A 324 -19.88 0.32 -20.49
C TYR A 324 -19.70 1.22 -21.70
N GLU A 325 -20.70 2.07 -21.97
CA GLU A 325 -20.67 3.01 -23.08
C GLU A 325 -19.55 4.06 -22.90
N VAL A 326 -18.73 4.21 -23.94
CA VAL A 326 -17.72 5.29 -23.99
C VAL A 326 -18.35 6.58 -24.46
N LYS A 327 -18.56 7.51 -23.54
CA LYS A 327 -19.18 8.81 -23.82
C LYS A 327 -18.39 9.94 -23.13
N TRP A 328 -18.21 11.06 -23.82
CA TRP A 328 -17.61 12.24 -23.22
C TRP A 328 -18.48 12.76 -22.06
N GLY A 329 -17.85 13.04 -20.91
CA GLY A 329 -18.54 13.43 -19.68
C GLY A 329 -18.88 12.28 -18.74
N SER A 330 -18.48 11.04 -19.06
CA SER A 330 -18.64 9.86 -18.19
C SER A 330 -17.29 9.35 -17.69
N ASP A 331 -17.24 8.79 -16.48
CA ASP A 331 -16.01 8.18 -15.96
C ASP A 331 -15.52 7.04 -16.84
N LEU A 332 -14.20 6.96 -17.01
CA LEU A 332 -13.55 5.81 -17.61
C LEU A 332 -13.67 4.63 -16.65
N GLN A 333 -14.14 3.50 -17.18
CA GLN A 333 -14.25 2.27 -16.42
C GLN A 333 -12.97 1.43 -16.55
N SER A 334 -12.74 0.52 -15.62
CA SER A 334 -11.54 -0.33 -15.60
C SER A 334 -11.25 -1.06 -16.94
N GLU A 335 -12.27 -1.39 -17.72
CA GLU A 335 -12.08 -1.98 -19.06
C GLU A 335 -11.50 -0.99 -20.07
N HIS A 336 -11.88 0.31 -19.97
CA HIS A 336 -11.35 1.40 -20.81
C HIS A 336 -9.87 1.66 -20.46
N GLU A 337 -9.54 1.75 -19.17
CA GLU A 337 -8.19 1.95 -18.66
C GLU A 337 -7.25 0.81 -19.10
N ARG A 338 -7.72 -0.43 -18.96
CA ARG A 338 -6.96 -1.62 -19.38
C ARG A 338 -6.78 -1.68 -20.89
N PHE A 339 -7.76 -1.25 -21.66
CA PHE A 339 -7.60 -1.17 -23.11
C PHE A 339 -6.50 -0.17 -23.48
N LEU A 340 -6.49 1.01 -22.87
CA LEU A 340 -5.46 2.03 -23.11
C LEU A 340 -4.07 1.51 -22.76
N THR A 341 -3.90 0.93 -21.55
CA THR A 341 -2.60 0.56 -21.00
C THR A 341 -2.08 -0.80 -21.50
N GLU A 342 -2.97 -1.79 -21.76
CA GLU A 342 -2.57 -3.16 -22.08
C GLU A 342 -2.67 -3.52 -23.56
N GLN A 343 -3.62 -2.88 -24.30
CA GLN A 343 -3.87 -3.24 -25.68
C GLN A 343 -3.37 -2.18 -26.67
N HIS A 344 -3.68 -0.91 -26.41
CA HIS A 344 -3.34 0.18 -27.32
C HIS A 344 -1.91 0.64 -27.18
N PHE A 345 -1.55 1.27 -26.05
CA PHE A 345 -0.21 1.81 -25.82
C PHE A 345 0.79 0.77 -25.30
N LYS A 346 0.32 -0.24 -24.59
CA LYS A 346 1.12 -1.29 -23.95
C LYS A 346 2.16 -0.77 -22.96
N GLN A 347 1.85 0.33 -22.31
CA GLN A 347 2.69 1.02 -21.32
C GLN A 347 1.80 1.90 -20.44
N PRO A 348 2.33 2.49 -19.34
CA PRO A 348 1.57 3.39 -18.49
C PRO A 348 1.06 4.62 -19.24
N VAL A 349 -0.12 5.11 -18.85
CA VAL A 349 -0.79 6.25 -19.46
C VAL A 349 -1.23 7.22 -18.36
N ILE A 350 -1.00 8.50 -18.55
CA ILE A 350 -1.57 9.57 -17.74
C ILE A 350 -2.69 10.20 -18.55
N VAL A 351 -3.92 9.99 -18.12
CA VAL A 351 -5.08 10.66 -18.70
C VAL A 351 -5.31 11.96 -17.95
N TYR A 352 -5.47 13.09 -18.64
CA TYR A 352 -5.58 14.40 -18.02
C TYR A 352 -6.67 15.28 -18.66
N ASP A 353 -7.01 16.40 -18.02
CA ASP A 353 -8.07 17.34 -18.43
C ASP A 353 -9.46 16.68 -18.50
N TYR A 354 -9.90 16.19 -17.38
CA TYR A 354 -11.20 15.54 -17.23
C TYR A 354 -12.37 16.54 -17.24
N PRO A 355 -13.58 16.11 -17.64
CA PRO A 355 -14.79 16.93 -17.51
C PRO A 355 -15.03 17.37 -16.06
N LYS A 356 -15.35 18.65 -15.87
CA LYS A 356 -15.56 19.24 -14.53
C LYS A 356 -16.69 18.61 -13.73
N ASP A 357 -17.69 18.03 -14.41
CA ASP A 357 -18.90 17.53 -13.76
C ASP A 357 -18.72 16.16 -13.11
N ILE A 358 -17.61 15.47 -13.42
CA ILE A 358 -17.26 14.17 -12.85
C ILE A 358 -16.04 14.21 -11.93
N LYS A 359 -15.51 15.40 -11.62
CA LYS A 359 -14.33 15.57 -10.76
C LYS A 359 -14.63 16.57 -9.63
N ALA A 360 -13.89 16.46 -8.53
CA ALA A 360 -14.11 17.20 -7.30
C ALA A 360 -14.04 18.74 -7.46
N PHE A 361 -14.66 19.46 -6.53
CA PHE A 361 -14.81 20.92 -6.56
C PHE A 361 -13.48 21.68 -6.50
N TYR A 362 -12.47 21.12 -5.85
CA TYR A 362 -11.18 21.77 -5.59
C TYR A 362 -10.21 21.72 -6.77
N MET A 363 -10.54 20.97 -7.82
CA MET A 363 -9.69 20.85 -9.01
C MET A 363 -9.81 22.10 -9.88
N ARG A 364 -8.68 22.60 -10.37
CA ARG A 364 -8.59 23.85 -11.13
C ARG A 364 -9.38 23.79 -12.44
N LEU A 365 -10.34 24.69 -12.59
CA LEU A 365 -11.13 24.83 -13.82
C LEU A 365 -10.24 25.37 -14.95
N ASN A 366 -10.19 24.65 -16.08
CA ASN A 366 -9.46 25.06 -17.27
C ASN A 366 -10.10 26.24 -17.98
N ASN A 367 -9.37 26.87 -18.91
CA ASN A 367 -9.85 28.06 -19.63
C ASN A 367 -11.02 27.76 -20.57
N ASP A 368 -11.29 26.52 -20.90
CA ASP A 368 -12.44 26.07 -21.69
C ASP A 368 -13.74 26.03 -20.89
N GLU A 369 -13.66 26.20 -19.57
CA GLU A 369 -14.78 26.15 -18.61
C GLU A 369 -15.57 24.83 -18.62
N LYS A 370 -15.03 23.80 -19.28
CA LYS A 370 -15.63 22.45 -19.39
C LYS A 370 -14.83 21.38 -18.72
N THR A 371 -13.52 21.53 -18.69
CA THR A 371 -12.59 20.57 -18.09
C THR A 371 -11.89 21.14 -16.87
N VAL A 372 -11.32 20.27 -16.06
CA VAL A 372 -10.46 20.60 -14.92
C VAL A 372 -9.09 20.00 -15.11
N ALA A 373 -8.07 20.64 -14.56
CA ALA A 373 -6.68 20.20 -14.57
C ALA A 373 -6.47 19.00 -13.62
N ALA A 374 -7.17 17.92 -13.90
CA ALA A 374 -7.08 16.65 -13.21
C ALA A 374 -6.27 15.65 -14.03
N MET A 375 -5.68 14.66 -13.37
CA MET A 375 -5.01 13.53 -13.99
C MET A 375 -5.32 12.23 -13.27
N ASP A 376 -5.31 11.11 -14.01
CA ASP A 376 -5.29 9.76 -13.48
C ASP A 376 -4.11 9.01 -14.10
N ILE A 377 -3.22 8.45 -13.28
CA ILE A 377 -2.10 7.61 -13.75
C ILE A 377 -2.57 6.16 -13.79
N LEU A 378 -2.56 5.61 -14.99
CA LEU A 378 -3.00 4.26 -15.29
C LEU A 378 -1.79 3.36 -15.56
N VAL A 379 -1.72 2.20 -14.89
CA VAL A 379 -0.66 1.22 -15.12
C VAL A 379 -1.23 -0.13 -15.57
N PRO A 380 -0.51 -0.89 -16.43
CA PRO A 380 -0.95 -2.21 -16.86
C PRO A 380 -1.27 -3.14 -15.68
N ALA A 381 -2.26 -4.00 -15.84
CA ALA A 381 -2.78 -4.98 -14.87
C ALA A 381 -3.50 -4.38 -13.63
N ILE A 382 -3.31 -3.11 -13.33
CA ILE A 382 -3.93 -2.41 -12.19
C ILE A 382 -5.05 -1.47 -12.67
N GLY A 383 -4.79 -0.61 -13.67
CA GLY A 383 -5.61 0.55 -14.02
C GLY A 383 -5.14 1.77 -13.23
N GLU A 384 -6.05 2.62 -12.77
CA GLU A 384 -5.73 3.80 -11.98
C GLU A 384 -4.98 3.43 -10.69
N ILE A 385 -3.85 4.12 -10.47
CA ILE A 385 -3.01 3.99 -9.27
C ILE A 385 -2.79 5.33 -8.56
N ILE A 386 -2.89 6.45 -9.27
CA ILE A 386 -2.85 7.80 -8.73
C ILE A 386 -3.95 8.61 -9.42
N GLY A 387 -4.76 9.33 -8.63
CA GLY A 387 -5.58 10.45 -9.07
C GLY A 387 -4.98 11.73 -8.51
N GLY A 388 -4.79 12.74 -9.35
CA GLY A 388 -4.18 14.02 -8.96
C GLY A 388 -4.81 15.20 -9.68
N SER A 389 -4.44 16.41 -9.27
CA SER A 389 -4.85 17.63 -9.98
C SER A 389 -4.05 18.84 -9.53
N GLN A 390 -3.97 19.83 -10.40
CA GLN A 390 -3.74 21.20 -9.96
C GLN A 390 -4.97 21.68 -9.17
N ARG A 391 -4.75 22.38 -8.06
CA ARG A 391 -5.81 22.89 -7.19
C ARG A 391 -6.33 24.24 -7.68
N GLU A 392 -7.60 24.51 -7.42
CA GLU A 392 -8.20 25.81 -7.75
C GLU A 392 -7.70 26.88 -6.77
N GLU A 393 -6.84 27.75 -7.25
CA GLU A 393 -6.25 28.85 -6.48
C GLU A 393 -7.11 30.12 -6.52
N ARG A 394 -8.07 30.24 -7.45
CA ARG A 394 -8.92 31.44 -7.62
C ARG A 394 -10.11 31.35 -6.67
N TYR A 395 -10.13 32.23 -5.66
CA TYR A 395 -11.16 32.24 -4.62
C TYR A 395 -12.60 32.21 -5.14
N ASP A 396 -12.95 33.11 -6.08
CA ASP A 396 -14.32 33.20 -6.57
C ASP A 396 -14.74 31.95 -7.38
N VAL A 397 -13.81 31.36 -8.12
CA VAL A 397 -14.06 30.14 -8.89
C VAL A 397 -14.26 28.94 -7.96
N LEU A 398 -13.37 28.77 -6.94
CA LEU A 398 -13.49 27.71 -5.95
C LEU A 398 -14.82 27.83 -5.18
N LYS A 399 -15.16 29.04 -4.74
CA LYS A 399 -16.43 29.30 -4.05
C LYS A 399 -17.63 28.92 -4.92
N GLN A 400 -17.63 29.29 -6.20
CA GLN A 400 -18.71 28.94 -7.12
C GLN A 400 -18.81 27.42 -7.33
N ARG A 401 -17.66 26.72 -7.44
CA ARG A 401 -17.62 25.25 -7.56
C ARG A 401 -18.22 24.55 -6.35
N ILE A 402 -17.95 25.03 -5.14
CA ILE A 402 -18.56 24.52 -3.89
C ILE A 402 -20.09 24.64 -3.96
N ILE A 403 -20.59 25.80 -4.38
CA ILE A 403 -22.03 26.06 -4.51
C ILE A 403 -22.66 25.18 -5.60
N ASP A 404 -22.03 25.08 -6.77
CA ASP A 404 -22.51 24.30 -7.91
C ASP A 404 -22.65 22.80 -7.58
N MET A 405 -21.83 22.30 -6.68
CA MET A 405 -21.88 20.92 -6.18
C MET A 405 -22.80 20.74 -4.95
N ASN A 406 -23.57 21.78 -4.60
CA ASN A 406 -24.50 21.78 -3.47
C ASN A 406 -23.88 21.55 -2.09
N PHE A 407 -22.62 21.95 -1.90
CA PHE A 407 -21.98 21.98 -0.58
C PHE A 407 -22.28 23.28 0.15
N ASP A 408 -22.32 23.21 1.48
CA ASP A 408 -22.46 24.40 2.31
C ASP A 408 -21.12 25.13 2.43
N GLU A 409 -21.08 26.39 1.97
CA GLU A 409 -19.88 27.25 2.11
C GLU A 409 -19.41 27.35 3.57
N ALA A 410 -20.33 27.28 4.54
CA ALA A 410 -20.00 27.37 5.93
C ALA A 410 -19.12 26.20 6.44
N ASP A 411 -19.14 25.04 5.80
CA ASP A 411 -18.31 23.89 6.15
C ASP A 411 -16.88 24.03 5.60
N TYR A 412 -16.71 24.85 4.55
CA TYR A 412 -15.43 25.05 3.82
C TYR A 412 -14.84 26.45 3.98
N TRP A 413 -15.33 27.28 4.93
CA TRP A 413 -14.84 28.64 5.14
C TRP A 413 -13.32 28.69 5.35
N TRP A 414 -12.77 27.76 6.11
CA TRP A 414 -11.36 27.65 6.43
C TRP A 414 -10.52 27.29 5.18
N TYR A 415 -11.06 26.47 4.30
CA TYR A 415 -10.42 26.09 3.04
C TYR A 415 -10.45 27.25 2.03
N LEU A 416 -11.57 27.97 1.96
CA LEU A 416 -11.68 29.20 1.17
C LEU A 416 -10.72 30.29 1.66
N ASP A 417 -10.50 30.41 2.96
CA ASP A 417 -9.55 31.38 3.53
C ASP A 417 -8.11 31.16 3.05
N THR A 418 -7.70 29.94 2.75
CA THR A 418 -6.38 29.66 2.18
C THR A 418 -6.19 30.31 0.80
N ARG A 419 -7.26 30.64 0.09
CA ARG A 419 -7.22 31.34 -1.22
C ARG A 419 -7.24 32.86 -1.08
N LYS A 420 -7.56 33.38 0.10
CA LYS A 420 -7.54 34.83 0.38
C LYS A 420 -6.17 35.34 0.80
N TYR A 421 -5.40 34.53 1.49
CA TYR A 421 -4.21 34.96 2.23
C TYR A 421 -2.92 34.43 1.58
N GLY A 422 -2.56 34.96 0.40
CA GLY A 422 -1.30 34.67 -0.26
C GLY A 422 -1.26 33.30 -0.92
N THR A 423 -2.36 32.91 -1.56
CA THR A 423 -2.44 31.67 -2.33
C THR A 423 -1.44 31.65 -3.49
N VAL A 424 -1.04 30.48 -3.88
CA VAL A 424 -0.18 30.20 -5.03
C VAL A 424 -0.75 29.04 -5.84
N PRO A 425 -0.41 28.87 -7.14
CA PRO A 425 -0.64 27.62 -7.84
C PRO A 425 -0.03 26.47 -7.06
N HIS A 426 -0.74 25.35 -6.91
CA HIS A 426 -0.27 24.15 -6.23
C HIS A 426 -1.00 22.92 -6.78
N ALA A 427 -0.40 21.78 -6.62
CA ALA A 427 -0.89 20.54 -7.21
C ALA A 427 -0.60 19.33 -6.31
#